data_5ac8afff23c3840962ae0b0fb7b7f75f
#
_entry.id   5ac8afff23c3840962ae0b0fb7b7f75f
#
_cell.length_a   1.000
_cell.length_b   1.000
_cell.length_c   1.000
_cell.angle_alpha   90.00
_cell.angle_beta   90.00
_cell.angle_gamma   90.00
#
_symmetry.space_group_name_H-M   'P 1'
#
loop_
_entity.id
_entity.type
_entity.pdbx_description
1 polymer ?
#
loop_
_entity_poly.entity_id
_entity_poly.type
_entity_poly.pdbx_seq_one_letter_code
_entity_poly.pdbx_strand_id
1 'polypeptide(L)'
;MPAAKKKTKGGKQDSKKTEKKGLKGLQTISDLLKNLRLQYDVKCKDEKSFPLPTVKNSIKEYEEKSEFLVKFVLFPGQCEDCPVKISPLLSALRSTRYVYIKELYIWDIPMKHEDVATLALFLEKGIYRVQYLELMSCSIESYAVQRLGRSFVLNCVTTLLLDYNQFGDEGCEGLCRGLKNNKTLLRLSLNYCNLGPDSGRILGDLLTETAVCEIYLDGNHLECEGVIEMIKLLADKAEMEAIERAEKKEQENVPPVNNVVAEVSQMSATSAAGNGNKTPEITESPSKEDKSAITKAKKKGKKKKKKSAKKKVKLPPRVGPWIEKIHIANNGIDAHGPGSNLSPVMCMRLLRKLITHSDCLKEIDLEHNLIGDLGGRELLEALMDRKEAKLTSIKLRTTHRMNSTTFANLVKHGGGMKKKAKKRGKPGKKRI
;
A
#
# COMPACT_ATOMS: atom_id res chain seq x y z
N MET A 1 60.41 1.76 73.67
CA MET A 1 61.06 0.68 72.92
C MET A 1 60.29 -0.60 73.14
N PRO A 2 59.94 -1.41 72.09
CA PRO A 2 60.09 -1.30 70.63
C PRO A 2 58.73 -1.47 69.86
N ALA A 3 58.78 -1.17 68.56
CA ALA A 3 57.71 -1.21 67.62
C ALA A 3 57.22 -2.60 67.18
N ALA A 4 55.90 -2.77 67.03
CA ALA A 4 55.28 -3.97 66.43
C ALA A 4 54.82 -3.69 65.00
N LYS A 5 55.36 -4.47 64.05
CA LYS A 5 55.00 -4.47 62.59
C LYS A 5 53.61 -5.05 62.41
N LYS A 6 52.68 -4.27 61.78
CA LYS A 6 51.44 -4.82 61.24
C LYS A 6 51.63 -5.16 59.75
N LYS A 7 51.36 -6.43 59.44
CA LYS A 7 51.29 -6.96 58.05
C LYS A 7 50.02 -6.52 57.38
N THR A 8 50.13 -5.89 56.24
CA THR A 8 49.06 -5.62 55.26
C THR A 8 48.70 -6.89 54.52
N LYS A 9 47.43 -7.34 54.63
CA LYS A 9 46.81 -8.31 53.72
C LYS A 9 46.00 -7.53 52.67
N GLY A 10 46.37 -7.72 51.41
CA GLY A 10 45.87 -7.03 50.27
C GLY A 10 44.42 -7.37 49.90
N GLY A 11 43.77 -6.35 49.44
CA GLY A 11 42.43 -6.41 48.90
C GLY A 11 42.36 -7.14 47.56
N LYS A 12 41.44 -8.04 47.51
CA LYS A 12 40.86 -8.63 46.27
C LYS A 12 39.43 -9.06 46.56
N GLN A 13 38.51 -8.11 46.72
CA GLN A 13 37.07 -8.43 46.79
C GLN A 13 36.11 -7.31 46.35
N ASP A 14 36.56 -6.18 45.78
CA ASP A 14 35.65 -5.10 45.43
C ASP A 14 35.38 -4.92 43.94
N SER A 15 35.93 -5.74 43.04
CA SER A 15 35.71 -5.60 41.59
C SER A 15 34.49 -6.37 41.03
N LYS A 16 33.79 -7.18 41.84
CA LYS A 16 32.60 -7.93 41.40
C LYS A 16 31.25 -7.33 41.82
N LYS A 17 31.22 -6.24 42.56
CA LYS A 17 30.00 -5.60 43.04
C LYS A 17 29.59 -4.36 42.20
N THR A 18 30.49 -3.82 41.42
CA THR A 18 30.22 -2.62 40.59
C THR A 18 29.63 -2.95 39.22
N GLU A 19 29.88 -4.15 38.68
CA GLU A 19 29.27 -4.55 37.38
C GLU A 19 27.79 -4.95 37.46
N LYS A 20 27.27 -5.27 38.65
CA LYS A 20 25.83 -5.56 38.83
C LYS A 20 24.94 -4.34 39.08
N LYS A 21 25.48 -3.14 39.24
CA LYS A 21 24.71 -1.91 39.41
C LYS A 21 24.45 -1.15 38.10
N GLY A 22 25.14 -1.48 37.01
CA GLY A 22 24.99 -0.84 35.71
C GLY A 22 23.88 -1.42 34.82
N LEU A 23 23.31 -2.58 35.14
CA LEU A 23 22.28 -3.26 34.33
C LEU A 23 20.87 -3.21 34.95
N LYS A 24 20.63 -2.37 35.95
CA LYS A 24 19.27 -2.19 36.54
C LYS A 24 18.48 -1.08 35.90
N GLY A 25 18.42 -0.97 34.55
CA GLY A 25 17.68 0.08 33.88
C GLY A 25 17.10 -0.26 32.51
N LEU A 26 17.47 -1.38 31.91
CA LEU A 26 16.86 -1.80 30.64
C LEU A 26 15.67 -2.72 30.95
N GLN A 27 14.47 -2.18 30.78
CA GLN A 27 13.23 -2.95 30.82
C GLN A 27 13.27 -4.01 29.73
N THR A 28 13.13 -5.29 30.09
CA THR A 28 13.08 -6.36 29.10
C THR A 28 11.77 -6.32 28.32
N ILE A 29 11.73 -6.94 27.12
CA ILE A 29 10.47 -7.06 26.33
C ILE A 29 9.41 -7.77 27.16
N SER A 30 9.78 -8.82 27.89
CA SER A 30 8.88 -9.56 28.77
C SER A 30 8.32 -8.68 29.90
N ASP A 31 9.16 -7.86 30.56
CA ASP A 31 8.69 -6.95 31.61
C ASP A 31 7.73 -5.88 31.05
N LEU A 32 8.02 -5.38 29.84
CA LEU A 32 7.16 -4.41 29.16
C LEU A 32 5.78 -5.01 28.84
N LEU A 33 5.72 -6.22 28.31
CA LEU A 33 4.48 -6.92 27.97
C LEU A 33 3.70 -7.33 29.22
N LYS A 34 4.41 -7.80 30.27
CA LYS A 34 3.78 -8.09 31.57
C LYS A 34 3.13 -6.85 32.15
N ASN A 35 3.80 -5.71 32.11
CA ASN A 35 3.25 -4.43 32.56
C ASN A 35 2.05 -4.02 31.70
N LEU A 36 2.12 -4.16 30.35
CA LEU A 36 1.02 -3.88 29.45
C LEU A 36 -0.23 -4.70 29.80
N ARG A 37 -0.07 -6.01 30.06
CA ARG A 37 -1.16 -6.90 30.45
C ARG A 37 -1.82 -6.48 31.78
N LEU A 38 -1.01 -6.15 32.78
CA LEU A 38 -1.49 -5.65 34.07
C LEU A 38 -2.25 -4.32 33.93
N GLN A 39 -1.69 -3.38 33.15
CA GLN A 39 -2.34 -2.09 32.90
C GLN A 39 -3.64 -2.24 32.12
N TYR A 40 -3.69 -3.16 31.14
CA TYR A 40 -4.92 -3.45 30.41
C TYR A 40 -6.03 -3.94 31.36
N ASP A 41 -5.74 -4.88 32.28
CA ASP A 41 -6.70 -5.36 33.28
C ASP A 41 -7.19 -4.23 34.21
N VAL A 42 -6.28 -3.36 34.66
CA VAL A 42 -6.62 -2.20 35.50
C VAL A 42 -7.55 -1.26 34.75
N LYS A 43 -7.19 -0.89 33.51
CA LYS A 43 -7.97 0.04 32.70
C LYS A 43 -9.35 -0.51 32.32
N CYS A 44 -9.45 -1.80 32.06
CA CYS A 44 -10.75 -2.45 31.85
C CYS A 44 -11.66 -2.32 33.09
N LYS A 45 -11.11 -2.50 34.29
CA LYS A 45 -11.86 -2.31 35.54
C LYS A 45 -12.26 -0.85 35.76
N ASP A 46 -11.34 0.08 35.57
CA ASP A 46 -11.58 1.53 35.74
C ASP A 46 -12.73 2.01 34.82
N GLU A 47 -12.77 1.54 33.59
CA GLU A 47 -13.72 1.99 32.57
C GLU A 47 -14.95 1.06 32.40
N LYS A 48 -15.11 0.07 33.30
CA LYS A 48 -16.19 -0.94 33.23
C LYS A 48 -16.28 -1.56 31.84
N SER A 49 -15.16 -2.04 31.32
CA SER A 49 -15.03 -2.75 30.04
C SER A 49 -14.65 -4.19 30.28
N PHE A 50 -15.20 -5.10 29.46
CA PHE A 50 -14.83 -6.50 29.50
C PHE A 50 -13.37 -6.70 29.03
N PRO A 51 -12.48 -7.29 29.88
CA PRO A 51 -11.11 -7.57 29.49
C PRO A 51 -11.05 -8.80 28.58
N LEU A 52 -10.80 -8.61 27.29
CA LEU A 52 -10.78 -9.68 26.30
C LEU A 52 -9.70 -10.73 26.63
N PRO A 53 -10.07 -12.01 26.79
CA PRO A 53 -9.11 -13.10 27.02
C PRO A 53 -8.11 -13.25 25.85
N THR A 54 -8.56 -13.00 24.62
CA THR A 54 -7.69 -13.09 23.43
C THR A 54 -6.58 -12.05 23.42
N VAL A 55 -6.86 -10.81 23.83
CA VAL A 55 -5.83 -9.77 24.00
C VAL A 55 -4.84 -10.18 25.07
N LYS A 56 -5.34 -10.64 26.22
CA LYS A 56 -4.49 -11.10 27.35
C LYS A 56 -3.61 -12.30 26.98
N ASN A 57 -4.19 -13.28 26.28
CA ASN A 57 -3.47 -14.48 25.84
C ASN A 57 -2.41 -14.12 24.78
N SER A 58 -2.74 -13.24 23.83
CA SER A 58 -1.76 -12.77 22.86
C SER A 58 -0.59 -12.05 23.55
N ILE A 59 -0.88 -11.15 24.51
CA ILE A 59 0.20 -10.47 25.25
C ILE A 59 1.06 -11.51 26.01
N LYS A 60 0.44 -12.50 26.66
CA LYS A 60 1.16 -13.56 27.39
C LYS A 60 2.01 -14.43 26.46
N GLU A 61 1.49 -14.83 25.32
CA GLU A 61 2.23 -15.61 24.32
C GLU A 61 3.50 -14.90 23.85
N TYR A 62 3.39 -13.59 23.55
CA TYR A 62 4.53 -12.79 23.13
C TYR A 62 5.48 -12.44 24.28
N GLU A 63 4.96 -12.34 25.53
CA GLU A 63 5.75 -12.25 26.75
C GLU A 63 6.67 -13.47 26.90
N GLU A 64 6.13 -14.70 26.73
CA GLU A 64 6.88 -15.96 26.80
C GLU A 64 7.93 -16.09 25.69
N LYS A 65 7.61 -15.61 24.47
CA LYS A 65 8.54 -15.58 23.33
C LYS A 65 9.59 -14.48 23.42
N SER A 66 9.43 -13.52 24.31
CA SER A 66 10.24 -12.28 24.37
C SER A 66 10.25 -11.50 23.04
N GLU A 67 9.13 -11.47 22.33
CA GLU A 67 8.93 -10.77 21.06
C GLU A 67 7.92 -9.62 21.21
N PHE A 68 8.02 -8.59 20.37
CA PHE A 68 7.06 -7.49 20.40
C PHE A 68 5.73 -7.89 19.77
N LEU A 69 4.63 -7.70 20.49
CA LEU A 69 3.27 -7.86 19.98
C LEU A 69 2.91 -6.63 19.12
N VAL A 70 2.75 -6.83 17.82
CA VAL A 70 2.48 -5.75 16.86
C VAL A 70 1.01 -5.64 16.44
N LYS A 71 0.23 -6.70 16.68
CA LYS A 71 -1.16 -6.84 16.23
C LYS A 71 -2.10 -6.96 17.42
N PHE A 72 -3.13 -6.11 17.48
CA PHE A 72 -4.20 -6.17 18.46
C PHE A 72 -5.54 -6.35 17.76
N VAL A 73 -6.39 -7.23 18.30
CA VAL A 73 -7.72 -7.53 17.77
C VAL A 73 -8.73 -7.41 18.90
N LEU A 74 -9.73 -6.58 18.70
CA LEU A 74 -10.88 -6.41 19.58
C LEU A 74 -12.14 -6.87 18.87
N PHE A 75 -13.01 -7.57 19.59
CA PHE A 75 -14.34 -8.00 19.15
C PHE A 75 -15.28 -8.10 20.36
N PRO A 76 -16.62 -8.24 20.18
CA PRO A 76 -17.56 -8.30 21.28
C PRO A 76 -17.20 -9.39 22.29
N GLY A 77 -17.34 -9.07 23.56
CA GLY A 77 -17.25 -10.04 24.65
C GLY A 77 -18.49 -10.88 24.78
N GLN A 78 -18.42 -11.94 25.59
CA GLN A 78 -19.56 -12.81 25.87
C GLN A 78 -20.52 -12.24 26.95
N CYS A 79 -20.20 -11.10 27.55
CA CYS A 79 -20.94 -10.49 28.63
C CYS A 79 -21.71 -9.26 28.14
N GLU A 80 -23.03 -9.31 28.13
CA GLU A 80 -23.88 -8.20 27.70
C GLU A 80 -23.83 -7.01 28.68
N ASP A 81 -23.69 -7.26 29.98
CA ASP A 81 -23.63 -6.22 31.01
C ASP A 81 -22.31 -5.44 31.05
N CYS A 82 -21.27 -5.98 30.41
CA CYS A 82 -19.94 -5.37 30.39
C CYS A 82 -19.36 -5.35 28.97
N PRO A 83 -19.68 -4.34 28.16
CA PRO A 83 -19.25 -4.27 26.77
C PRO A 83 -17.73 -4.08 26.66
N VAL A 84 -17.14 -4.60 25.59
CA VAL A 84 -15.77 -4.31 25.22
C VAL A 84 -15.67 -2.89 24.69
N LYS A 85 -14.71 -2.12 25.20
CA LYS A 85 -14.40 -0.76 24.74
C LYS A 85 -12.97 -0.69 24.23
N ILE A 86 -12.70 0.27 23.35
CA ILE A 86 -11.36 0.51 22.83
C ILE A 86 -10.48 1.29 23.81
N SER A 87 -11.08 2.21 24.57
CA SER A 87 -10.36 3.15 25.44
C SER A 87 -9.39 2.48 26.43
N PRO A 88 -9.74 1.37 27.13
CA PRO A 88 -8.84 0.68 28.04
C PRO A 88 -7.55 0.20 27.36
N LEU A 89 -7.65 -0.34 26.14
CA LEU A 89 -6.46 -0.78 25.40
C LEU A 89 -5.56 0.42 25.06
N LEU A 90 -6.13 1.49 24.51
CA LEU A 90 -5.37 2.69 24.17
C LEU A 90 -4.74 3.35 25.40
N SER A 91 -5.46 3.36 26.53
CA SER A 91 -4.98 3.86 27.82
C SER A 91 -3.83 3.02 28.37
N ALA A 92 -3.92 1.67 28.27
CA ALA A 92 -2.84 0.78 28.67
C ALA A 92 -1.59 0.94 27.80
N LEU A 93 -1.73 1.04 26.47
CA LEU A 93 -0.64 1.31 25.54
C LEU A 93 0.07 2.63 25.86
N ARG A 94 -0.70 3.69 26.21
CA ARG A 94 -0.16 5.00 26.63
C ARG A 94 0.57 4.92 27.96
N SER A 95 -0.03 4.31 28.98
CA SER A 95 0.53 4.21 30.34
C SER A 95 1.86 3.47 30.34
N THR A 96 1.97 2.41 29.55
CA THR A 96 3.19 1.60 29.43
C THR A 96 4.16 2.12 28.38
N ARG A 97 3.79 3.16 27.61
CA ARG A 97 4.55 3.66 26.45
C ARG A 97 4.87 2.55 25.43
N TYR A 98 3.91 1.64 25.21
CA TYR A 98 4.08 0.56 24.25
C TYR A 98 3.89 1.06 22.82
N VAL A 99 4.98 1.36 22.13
CA VAL A 99 5.00 2.01 20.80
C VAL A 99 5.09 1.03 19.62
N TYR A 100 5.12 -0.28 19.90
CA TYR A 100 5.38 -1.32 18.89
C TYR A 100 4.14 -1.78 18.13
N ILE A 101 2.96 -1.25 18.46
CA ILE A 101 1.71 -1.52 17.73
C ILE A 101 1.83 -1.07 16.27
N LYS A 102 1.44 -1.97 15.33
CA LYS A 102 1.38 -1.70 13.89
C LYS A 102 0.03 -2.00 13.28
N GLU A 103 -0.72 -2.91 13.87
CA GLU A 103 -1.99 -3.39 13.35
C GLU A 103 -3.04 -3.37 14.45
N LEU A 104 -4.18 -2.71 14.16
CA LEU A 104 -5.32 -2.63 15.06
C LEU A 104 -6.59 -3.02 14.32
N TYR A 105 -7.26 -4.04 14.82
CA TYR A 105 -8.50 -4.60 14.30
C TYR A 105 -9.59 -4.44 15.36
N ILE A 106 -10.71 -3.87 14.98
CA ILE A 106 -11.89 -3.70 15.83
C ILE A 106 -13.10 -4.14 15.02
N TRP A 107 -13.76 -5.21 15.46
CA TRP A 107 -14.88 -5.80 14.77
C TRP A 107 -16.11 -5.83 15.65
N ASP A 108 -17.25 -5.42 15.09
CA ASP A 108 -18.58 -5.52 15.71
C ASP A 108 -18.70 -4.85 17.10
N ILE A 109 -17.86 -3.87 17.39
CA ILE A 109 -17.90 -3.08 18.61
C ILE A 109 -18.48 -1.70 18.28
N PRO A 110 -19.70 -1.35 18.73
CA PRO A 110 -20.27 -0.03 18.51
C PRO A 110 -19.36 1.05 19.10
N MET A 111 -18.91 1.98 18.26
CA MET A 111 -18.03 3.09 18.65
C MET A 111 -18.79 4.42 18.58
N LYS A 112 -19.01 5.02 19.73
CA LYS A 112 -19.55 6.37 19.81
C LYS A 112 -18.51 7.40 19.36
N HIS A 113 -18.94 8.64 19.16
CA HIS A 113 -18.06 9.73 18.77
C HIS A 113 -16.84 9.87 19.70
N GLU A 114 -17.00 9.72 21.00
CA GLU A 114 -15.93 9.81 22.00
C GLU A 114 -14.88 8.70 21.83
N ASP A 115 -15.31 7.49 21.48
CA ASP A 115 -14.43 6.36 21.25
C ASP A 115 -13.57 6.61 20.01
N VAL A 116 -14.20 7.06 18.93
CA VAL A 116 -13.51 7.42 17.67
C VAL A 116 -12.58 8.62 17.90
N ALA A 117 -13.00 9.62 18.66
CA ALA A 117 -12.15 10.75 19.01
C ALA A 117 -10.93 10.34 19.84
N THR A 118 -11.10 9.40 20.77
CA THR A 118 -10.00 8.83 21.56
C THR A 118 -9.00 8.07 20.68
N LEU A 119 -9.49 7.29 19.71
CA LEU A 119 -8.65 6.63 18.71
C LEU A 119 -7.92 7.65 17.82
N ALA A 120 -8.63 8.66 17.32
CA ALA A 120 -8.04 9.72 16.51
C ALA A 120 -6.90 10.44 17.23
N LEU A 121 -7.11 10.82 18.50
CA LEU A 121 -6.07 11.41 19.36
C LEU A 121 -4.89 10.45 19.61
N PHE A 122 -5.12 9.16 19.66
CA PHE A 122 -4.04 8.17 19.75
C PHE A 122 -3.20 8.13 18.48
N LEU A 123 -3.82 8.13 17.32
CA LEU A 123 -3.16 8.11 16.01
C LEU A 123 -2.35 9.40 15.74
N GLU A 124 -2.88 10.56 16.13
CA GLU A 124 -2.24 11.86 15.96
C GLU A 124 -0.90 12.00 16.70
N LYS A 125 -0.65 11.20 17.74
CA LYS A 125 0.59 11.28 18.53
C LYS A 125 1.85 10.85 17.80
N GLY A 126 1.79 10.36 16.57
CA GLY A 126 2.94 10.05 15.72
C GLY A 126 3.95 9.01 16.25
N ILE A 127 3.98 8.76 17.57
CA ILE A 127 4.84 7.74 18.20
C ILE A 127 4.27 6.33 18.02
N TYR A 128 2.93 6.21 17.89
CA TYR A 128 2.24 4.96 17.64
C TYR A 128 2.13 4.75 16.12
N ARG A 129 3.02 3.96 15.56
CA ARG A 129 3.12 3.74 14.12
C ARG A 129 2.15 2.68 13.64
N VAL A 130 0.85 2.89 13.85
CA VAL A 130 -0.20 2.05 13.30
C VAL A 130 -0.19 2.19 11.78
N GLN A 131 0.00 1.07 11.07
CA GLN A 131 0.04 0.99 9.61
C GLN A 131 -1.24 0.39 9.03
N TYR A 132 -1.88 -0.48 9.77
CA TYR A 132 -3.11 -1.15 9.40
C TYR A 132 -4.17 -0.86 10.45
N LEU A 133 -5.28 -0.24 10.03
CA LEU A 133 -6.43 0.06 10.86
C LEU A 133 -7.69 -0.49 10.20
N GLU A 134 -8.41 -1.35 10.92
CA GLU A 134 -9.66 -1.95 10.49
C GLU A 134 -10.72 -1.75 11.56
N LEU A 135 -11.79 -1.07 11.20
CA LEU A 135 -12.94 -0.76 12.04
C LEU A 135 -14.18 -1.28 11.30
N MET A 136 -14.45 -2.58 11.42
CA MET A 136 -15.51 -3.24 10.67
C MET A 136 -16.79 -3.37 11.52
N SER A 137 -17.94 -2.94 10.97
CA SER A 137 -19.24 -3.07 11.64
C SER A 137 -19.27 -2.42 13.04
N CYS A 138 -18.65 -1.23 13.15
CA CYS A 138 -18.52 -0.52 14.42
C CYS A 138 -19.59 0.57 14.63
N SER A 139 -20.61 0.65 13.79
CA SER A 139 -21.69 1.65 13.85
C SER A 139 -21.16 3.09 13.92
N ILE A 140 -20.09 3.38 13.18
CA ILE A 140 -19.47 4.72 13.16
C ILE A 140 -20.35 5.66 12.34
N GLU A 141 -20.79 6.74 12.97
CA GLU A 141 -21.63 7.76 12.35
C GLU A 141 -20.80 8.79 11.53
N SER A 142 -21.46 9.56 10.65
CA SER A 142 -20.83 10.55 9.77
C SER A 142 -19.94 11.54 10.51
N TYR A 143 -20.39 12.09 11.64
CA TYR A 143 -19.61 13.01 12.45
C TYR A 143 -18.35 12.36 13.07
N ALA A 144 -18.46 11.10 13.48
CA ALA A 144 -17.35 10.36 14.05
C ALA A 144 -16.27 10.05 13.00
N VAL A 145 -16.69 9.63 11.78
CA VAL A 145 -15.73 9.36 10.71
C VAL A 145 -15.01 10.62 10.21
N GLN A 146 -15.67 11.78 10.23
CA GLN A 146 -15.02 13.08 9.97
C GLN A 146 -13.90 13.36 10.98
N ARG A 147 -14.15 13.09 12.27
CA ARG A 147 -13.12 13.24 13.32
C ARG A 147 -11.93 12.31 13.10
N LEU A 148 -12.21 11.08 12.69
CA LEU A 148 -11.17 10.11 12.32
C LEU A 148 -10.35 10.62 11.12
N GLY A 149 -11.02 11.10 10.07
CA GLY A 149 -10.41 11.65 8.87
C GLY A 149 -9.32 12.70 9.18
N ARG A 150 -9.62 13.63 10.06
CA ARG A 150 -8.68 14.69 10.47
C ARG A 150 -7.38 14.15 11.09
N SER A 151 -7.40 12.95 11.67
CA SER A 151 -6.21 12.34 12.27
C SER A 151 -5.19 11.84 11.25
N PHE A 152 -5.59 11.67 9.99
CA PHE A 152 -4.70 11.10 8.94
C PHE A 152 -3.64 12.08 8.42
N VAL A 153 -3.67 13.33 8.82
CA VAL A 153 -2.63 14.31 8.47
C VAL A 153 -1.27 13.95 9.10
N LEU A 154 -1.26 13.37 10.29
CA LEU A 154 -0.05 13.19 11.12
C LEU A 154 0.30 11.71 11.41
N ASN A 155 -0.45 10.75 10.91
CA ASN A 155 -0.22 9.34 11.21
C ASN A 155 0.48 8.56 10.07
N CYS A 156 0.75 7.27 10.31
CA CYS A 156 1.47 6.40 9.39
C CYS A 156 0.56 5.30 8.79
N VAL A 157 -0.76 5.46 8.84
CA VAL A 157 -1.70 4.44 8.35
C VAL A 157 -1.57 4.31 6.84
N THR A 158 -1.30 3.10 6.39
CA THR A 158 -1.18 2.75 4.97
C THR A 158 -2.40 1.98 4.45
N THR A 159 -3.15 1.36 5.36
CA THR A 159 -4.36 0.59 5.06
C THR A 159 -5.45 0.96 6.05
N LEU A 160 -6.57 1.43 5.54
CA LEU A 160 -7.76 1.79 6.32
C LEU A 160 -8.96 1.03 5.77
N LEU A 161 -9.61 0.23 6.62
CA LEU A 161 -10.84 -0.47 6.32
C LEU A 161 -11.94 0.02 7.28
N LEU A 162 -13.03 0.52 6.72
CA LEU A 162 -14.20 1.04 7.45
C LEU A 162 -15.48 0.32 7.04
N ASP A 163 -15.37 -0.92 6.57
CA ASP A 163 -16.47 -1.68 5.99
C ASP A 163 -17.62 -1.85 6.97
N TYR A 164 -18.85 -1.86 6.44
CA TYR A 164 -20.11 -2.02 7.21
C TYR A 164 -20.37 -0.92 8.26
N ASN A 165 -19.90 0.32 8.01
CA ASN A 165 -20.27 1.49 8.81
C ASN A 165 -21.10 2.45 7.94
N GLN A 166 -22.38 2.58 8.23
CA GLN A 166 -23.33 3.28 7.36
C GLN A 166 -23.29 4.81 7.58
N PHE A 167 -22.16 5.44 7.32
CA PHE A 167 -21.98 6.89 7.51
C PHE A 167 -22.38 7.75 6.30
N GLY A 168 -22.69 7.15 5.15
CA GLY A 168 -23.23 7.83 3.97
C GLY A 168 -22.29 8.85 3.32
N ASP A 169 -22.86 9.66 2.41
CA ASP A 169 -22.12 10.66 1.63
C ASP A 169 -21.49 11.75 2.51
N GLU A 170 -22.19 12.22 3.53
CA GLU A 170 -21.68 13.22 4.48
C GLU A 170 -20.42 12.71 5.20
N GLY A 171 -20.45 11.46 5.66
CA GLY A 171 -19.29 10.85 6.30
C GLY A 171 -18.13 10.65 5.34
N CYS A 172 -18.42 10.24 4.09
CA CYS A 172 -17.43 10.12 3.02
C CYS A 172 -16.75 11.46 2.73
N GLU A 173 -17.53 12.54 2.59
CA GLU A 173 -17.00 13.88 2.39
C GLU A 173 -16.07 14.30 3.53
N GLY A 174 -16.52 14.11 4.78
CA GLY A 174 -15.73 14.46 5.96
C GLY A 174 -14.41 13.67 6.06
N LEU A 175 -14.44 12.37 5.74
CA LEU A 175 -13.26 11.50 5.68
C LEU A 175 -12.28 11.98 4.59
N CYS A 176 -12.77 12.18 3.38
CA CYS A 176 -11.96 12.59 2.22
C CYS A 176 -11.34 13.97 2.42
N ARG A 177 -12.07 14.91 3.04
CA ARG A 177 -11.54 16.23 3.43
C ARG A 177 -10.34 16.10 4.37
N GLY A 178 -10.39 15.16 5.32
CA GLY A 178 -9.27 14.87 6.23
C GLY A 178 -8.10 14.17 5.55
N LEU A 179 -8.35 13.41 4.50
CA LEU A 179 -7.33 12.72 3.71
C LEU A 179 -6.70 13.59 2.61
N LYS A 180 -7.18 14.82 2.41
CA LYS A 180 -6.65 15.70 1.38
C LYS A 180 -5.13 15.84 1.48
N ASN A 181 -4.43 15.63 0.36
CA ASN A 181 -2.96 15.62 0.27
C ASN A 181 -2.26 14.53 1.09
N ASN A 182 -2.98 13.48 1.54
CA ASN A 182 -2.37 12.36 2.25
C ASN A 182 -1.45 11.56 1.31
N LYS A 183 -0.23 11.29 1.76
CA LYS A 183 0.82 10.57 1.00
C LYS A 183 1.17 9.21 1.59
N THR A 184 0.44 8.76 2.61
CA THR A 184 0.75 7.52 3.33
C THR A 184 -0.30 6.43 3.12
N LEU A 185 -1.58 6.79 3.01
CA LEU A 185 -2.67 5.85 2.79
C LEU A 185 -2.61 5.32 1.35
N LEU A 186 -2.52 3.99 1.21
CA LEU A 186 -2.44 3.30 -0.08
C LEU A 186 -3.71 2.52 -0.39
N ARG A 187 -4.36 1.98 0.66
CA ARG A 187 -5.58 1.19 0.54
C ARG A 187 -6.68 1.79 1.40
N LEU A 188 -7.83 2.03 0.77
CA LEU A 188 -9.06 2.47 1.41
C LEU A 188 -10.19 1.49 1.09
N SER A 189 -10.86 0.98 2.12
CA SER A 189 -12.04 0.14 1.98
C SER A 189 -13.23 0.77 2.70
N LEU A 190 -14.31 0.96 1.97
CA LEU A 190 -15.56 1.57 2.37
C LEU A 190 -16.74 0.70 1.87
N ASN A 191 -16.61 -0.63 1.95
CA ASN A 191 -17.66 -1.54 1.51
C ASN A 191 -18.89 -1.43 2.44
N TYR A 192 -20.09 -1.42 1.86
CA TYR A 192 -21.34 -1.37 2.61
C TYR A 192 -21.43 -0.18 3.58
N CYS A 193 -20.99 1.00 3.13
CA CYS A 193 -21.00 2.22 3.94
C CYS A 193 -22.16 3.18 3.60
N ASN A 194 -23.12 2.73 2.78
CA ASN A 194 -24.29 3.51 2.33
C ASN A 194 -23.88 4.78 1.53
N LEU A 195 -22.85 4.67 0.70
CA LEU A 195 -22.40 5.76 -0.15
C LEU A 195 -23.31 5.87 -1.37
N GLY A 196 -23.80 7.07 -1.65
CA GLY A 196 -24.61 7.42 -2.81
C GLY A 196 -23.81 8.04 -3.95
N PRO A 197 -24.51 8.53 -5.01
CA PRO A 197 -23.88 9.16 -6.17
C PRO A 197 -23.00 10.37 -5.84
N ASP A 198 -23.37 11.15 -4.81
CA ASP A 198 -22.63 12.35 -4.38
C ASP A 198 -21.20 12.02 -3.92
N SER A 199 -20.97 10.83 -3.35
CA SER A 199 -19.63 10.35 -3.01
C SER A 199 -18.72 10.18 -4.22
N GLY A 200 -19.27 9.97 -5.42
CA GLY A 200 -18.48 9.67 -6.61
C GLY A 200 -17.44 10.74 -6.94
N ARG A 201 -17.86 12.00 -7.03
CA ARG A 201 -16.96 13.13 -7.31
C ARG A 201 -15.89 13.28 -6.23
N ILE A 202 -16.30 13.18 -4.96
CA ILE A 202 -15.41 13.33 -3.80
C ILE A 202 -14.31 12.26 -3.80
N LEU A 203 -14.69 11.01 -4.12
CA LEU A 203 -13.75 9.90 -4.26
C LEU A 203 -12.83 10.07 -5.48
N GLY A 204 -13.34 10.60 -6.59
CA GLY A 204 -12.54 10.93 -7.77
C GLY A 204 -11.44 11.95 -7.46
N ASP A 205 -11.79 13.03 -6.76
CA ASP A 205 -10.82 14.03 -6.29
C ASP A 205 -9.79 13.40 -5.35
N LEU A 206 -10.22 12.58 -4.37
CA LEU A 206 -9.33 11.87 -3.45
C LEU A 206 -8.30 11.03 -4.19
N LEU A 207 -8.74 10.21 -5.16
CA LEU A 207 -7.88 9.31 -5.93
C LEU A 207 -6.87 10.05 -6.81
N THR A 208 -7.14 11.30 -7.17
CA THR A 208 -6.24 12.11 -7.98
C THR A 208 -5.26 12.94 -7.16
N GLU A 209 -5.58 13.25 -5.90
CA GLU A 209 -4.78 14.13 -5.03
C GLU A 209 -3.98 13.39 -3.95
N THR A 210 -4.19 12.07 -3.79
CA THR A 210 -3.56 11.28 -2.72
C THR A 210 -2.72 10.13 -3.25
N ALA A 211 -2.12 9.34 -2.34
CA ALA A 211 -1.37 8.13 -2.67
C ALA A 211 -2.26 6.87 -2.69
N VAL A 212 -3.58 6.98 -2.56
CA VAL A 212 -4.49 5.84 -2.59
C VAL A 212 -4.46 5.19 -3.96
N CYS A 213 -4.05 3.92 -3.99
CA CYS A 213 -3.97 3.13 -5.22
C CYS A 213 -4.87 1.89 -5.22
N GLU A 214 -5.47 1.54 -4.10
CA GLU A 214 -6.47 0.48 -4.00
C GLU A 214 -7.72 1.03 -3.31
N ILE A 215 -8.88 0.97 -3.99
CA ILE A 215 -10.17 1.39 -3.43
C ILE A 215 -11.19 0.26 -3.53
N TYR A 216 -11.93 0.06 -2.45
CA TYR A 216 -12.97 -0.96 -2.31
C TYR A 216 -14.26 -0.28 -1.86
N LEU A 217 -15.30 -0.38 -2.68
CA LEU A 217 -16.59 0.31 -2.53
C LEU A 217 -17.77 -0.64 -2.74
N ASP A 218 -17.56 -1.97 -2.59
CA ASP A 218 -18.58 -2.97 -2.86
C ASP A 218 -19.82 -2.77 -1.98
N GLY A 219 -21.02 -2.99 -2.53
CA GLY A 219 -22.26 -2.93 -1.78
C GLY A 219 -22.72 -1.53 -1.37
N ASN A 220 -22.35 -0.51 -2.11
CA ASN A 220 -22.84 0.85 -1.95
C ASN A 220 -23.90 1.19 -3.01
N HIS A 221 -24.30 2.45 -3.13
CA HIS A 221 -25.34 2.96 -4.01
C HIS A 221 -24.81 4.09 -4.91
N LEU A 222 -23.56 3.94 -5.43
CA LEU A 222 -22.94 4.97 -6.27
C LEU A 222 -23.71 5.19 -7.58
N GLU A 223 -24.42 4.18 -8.04
CA GLU A 223 -25.14 4.17 -9.34
C GLU A 223 -24.20 4.49 -10.51
N CYS A 224 -24.78 4.68 -11.70
CA CYS A 224 -23.98 5.06 -12.87
C CYS A 224 -23.38 6.46 -12.71
N GLU A 225 -24.13 7.39 -12.15
CA GLU A 225 -23.75 8.80 -12.01
C GLU A 225 -22.50 8.95 -11.11
N GLY A 226 -22.53 8.40 -9.91
CA GLY A 226 -21.39 8.47 -9.00
C GLY A 226 -20.15 7.78 -9.53
N VAL A 227 -20.30 6.63 -10.20
CA VAL A 227 -19.17 5.94 -10.81
C VAL A 227 -18.59 6.73 -11.98
N ILE A 228 -19.42 7.38 -12.82
CA ILE A 228 -18.99 8.26 -13.90
C ILE A 228 -18.14 9.41 -13.32
N GLU A 229 -18.66 10.12 -12.32
CA GLU A 229 -17.95 11.24 -11.71
C GLU A 229 -16.64 10.80 -11.04
N MET A 230 -16.61 9.65 -10.39
CA MET A 230 -15.40 9.10 -9.76
C MET A 230 -14.31 8.77 -10.81
N ILE A 231 -14.67 8.16 -11.92
CA ILE A 231 -13.70 7.63 -12.89
C ILE A 231 -13.27 8.68 -13.92
N LYS A 232 -14.08 9.68 -14.21
CA LYS A 232 -13.84 10.68 -15.24
C LYS A 232 -12.44 11.30 -15.18
N LEU A 233 -12.06 11.84 -14.01
CA LEU A 233 -10.75 12.45 -13.83
C LEU A 233 -9.60 11.43 -13.94
N LEU A 234 -9.80 10.21 -13.46
CA LEU A 234 -8.80 9.14 -13.58
C LEU A 234 -8.59 8.74 -15.04
N ALA A 235 -9.67 8.61 -15.81
CA ALA A 235 -9.63 8.25 -17.22
C ALA A 235 -8.95 9.33 -18.06
N ASP A 236 -9.30 10.60 -17.83
CA ASP A 236 -8.71 11.74 -18.55
C ASP A 236 -7.19 11.84 -18.28
N LYS A 237 -6.78 11.70 -17.03
CA LYS A 237 -5.35 11.73 -16.68
C LYS A 237 -4.58 10.53 -17.22
N ALA A 238 -5.19 9.33 -17.21
CA ALA A 238 -4.57 8.14 -17.79
C ALA A 238 -4.33 8.28 -19.29
N GLU A 239 -5.27 8.92 -20.03
CA GLU A 239 -5.12 9.22 -21.45
C GLU A 239 -3.99 10.23 -21.70
N MET A 240 -3.96 11.33 -20.95
CA MET A 240 -2.88 12.33 -21.06
C MET A 240 -1.49 11.70 -20.85
N GLU A 241 -1.35 10.86 -19.82
CA GLU A 241 -0.08 10.17 -19.57
C GLU A 241 0.27 9.14 -20.65
N ALA A 242 -0.73 8.52 -21.28
CA ALA A 242 -0.49 7.62 -22.39
C ALA A 242 0.07 8.37 -23.60
N ILE A 243 -0.46 9.58 -23.88
CA ILE A 243 0.05 10.47 -24.93
C ILE A 243 1.50 10.87 -24.63
N GLU A 244 1.78 11.36 -23.43
CA GLU A 244 3.15 11.72 -23.04
C GLU A 244 4.15 10.54 -23.13
N ARG A 245 3.70 9.33 -22.79
CA ARG A 245 4.52 8.12 -22.92
C ARG A 245 4.79 7.75 -24.37
N ALA A 246 3.86 8.03 -25.29
CA ALA A 246 4.04 7.82 -26.72
C ALA A 246 5.05 8.82 -27.29
N GLU A 247 4.89 10.10 -27.00
CA GLU A 247 5.79 11.18 -27.42
C GLU A 247 7.25 10.95 -26.94
N LYS A 248 7.44 10.54 -25.69
CA LYS A 248 8.79 10.20 -25.17
C LYS A 248 9.44 9.04 -25.91
N LYS A 249 8.66 8.02 -26.27
CA LYS A 249 9.17 6.88 -27.06
C LYS A 249 9.55 7.28 -28.49
N GLU A 250 8.81 8.18 -29.11
CA GLU A 250 9.12 8.71 -30.43
C GLU A 250 10.42 9.54 -30.41
N GLN A 251 10.60 10.38 -29.38
CA GLN A 251 11.83 11.16 -29.19
C GLN A 251 13.05 10.28 -28.94
N GLU A 252 12.92 9.17 -28.19
CA GLU A 252 14.01 8.21 -27.94
C GLU A 252 14.37 7.40 -29.21
N ASN A 253 13.45 7.22 -30.14
CA ASN A 253 13.65 6.49 -31.39
C ASN A 253 14.15 7.35 -32.56
N VAL A 254 14.29 8.67 -32.40
CA VAL A 254 14.91 9.53 -33.39
C VAL A 254 16.43 9.26 -33.36
N PRO A 255 17.05 8.72 -34.43
CA PRO A 255 18.50 8.53 -34.45
C PRO A 255 19.17 9.89 -34.28
N PRO A 256 20.29 9.97 -33.55
CA PRO A 256 21.01 11.24 -33.41
C PRO A 256 21.36 11.74 -34.81
N VAL A 257 20.85 12.91 -35.15
CA VAL A 257 21.21 13.61 -36.37
C VAL A 257 22.69 13.94 -36.23
N ASN A 258 23.55 13.06 -36.75
CA ASN A 258 24.97 13.35 -36.91
C ASN A 258 25.08 14.62 -37.75
N ASN A 259 25.71 15.64 -37.20
CA ASN A 259 26.06 16.87 -37.83
C ASN A 259 26.82 16.60 -39.15
N VAL A 260 26.08 16.53 -40.24
CA VAL A 260 26.63 16.67 -41.60
C VAL A 260 26.41 18.13 -42.02
N VAL A 261 27.11 19.03 -41.35
CA VAL A 261 27.28 20.41 -41.80
C VAL A 261 28.70 20.84 -41.41
N ALA A 262 29.70 20.35 -42.15
CA ALA A 262 31.01 20.95 -42.19
C ALA A 262 31.85 20.43 -43.39
N GLU A 263 31.33 20.51 -44.60
CA GLU A 263 32.13 20.36 -45.81
C GLU A 263 31.48 21.02 -47.02
N VAL A 264 31.17 22.33 -46.94
CA VAL A 264 31.07 23.19 -48.16
C VAL A 264 31.31 24.61 -47.70
N SER A 265 32.57 25.00 -47.50
CA SER A 265 33.02 26.41 -47.56
C SER A 265 34.57 26.48 -47.42
N GLN A 266 35.31 25.91 -48.37
CA GLN A 266 36.69 26.28 -48.59
C GLN A 266 36.99 26.24 -50.07
N MET A 267 36.51 27.25 -50.79
CA MET A 267 37.16 27.73 -52.03
C MET A 267 36.84 29.22 -52.17
N SER A 268 37.81 30.01 -51.85
CA SER A 268 38.23 31.29 -52.42
C SER A 268 38.65 32.27 -51.32
N ALA A 269 39.90 32.51 -51.27
CA ALA A 269 40.57 33.79 -51.46
C ALA A 269 41.96 33.77 -50.82
N THR A 270 42.91 33.83 -51.70
CA THR A 270 44.34 34.07 -51.50
C THR A 270 44.64 35.41 -50.90
N SER A 271 45.76 35.44 -50.19
CA SER A 271 46.81 36.47 -50.11
C SER A 271 46.99 37.20 -48.79
N ALA A 272 48.27 37.16 -48.45
CA ALA A 272 49.16 38.13 -47.82
C ALA A 272 49.48 37.96 -46.31
N ALA A 273 50.65 37.41 -46.12
CA ALA A 273 51.87 37.94 -45.42
C ALA A 273 51.74 38.27 -43.90
N GLY A 274 52.67 37.66 -43.16
CA GLY A 274 53.32 38.37 -42.07
C GLY A 274 53.65 37.54 -40.83
N ASN A 275 54.79 36.86 -40.88
CA ASN A 275 55.89 36.75 -39.91
C ASN A 275 55.62 36.74 -38.41
N GLY A 276 56.18 35.74 -37.73
CA GLY A 276 56.67 35.96 -36.37
C GLY A 276 56.63 34.78 -35.39
N ASN A 277 57.59 33.90 -35.58
CA ASN A 277 58.46 33.24 -34.59
C ASN A 277 58.03 32.58 -33.31
N LYS A 278 58.43 31.35 -33.22
CA LYS A 278 59.14 30.57 -32.18
C LYS A 278 58.29 29.66 -31.29
N THR A 279 58.37 28.43 -31.60
CA THR A 279 58.81 27.14 -30.97
C THR A 279 59.56 27.28 -29.61
N PRO A 280 59.80 26.15 -28.87
CA PRO A 280 59.22 24.79 -28.84
C PRO A 280 59.06 24.26 -27.39
N GLU A 281 58.61 23.11 -27.18
CA GLU A 281 59.27 21.82 -26.81
C GLU A 281 58.30 20.95 -25.98
N ILE A 282 58.13 19.77 -26.41
CA ILE A 282 58.75 18.45 -26.13
C ILE A 282 58.06 17.80 -24.86
N THR A 283 57.60 16.68 -24.88
CA THR A 283 57.77 15.24 -25.14
C THR A 283 56.85 14.53 -24.14
N GLU A 284 56.41 13.37 -24.21
CA GLU A 284 56.63 12.10 -24.91
C GLU A 284 55.49 11.11 -24.58
N SER A 285 55.08 10.32 -25.50
CA SER A 285 54.59 8.96 -25.26
C SER A 285 55.82 8.02 -25.42
N PRO A 286 55.82 6.74 -25.02
CA PRO A 286 55.13 5.69 -25.75
C PRO A 286 54.77 4.36 -25.03
N SER A 287 54.07 3.55 -25.77
CA SER A 287 54.19 2.12 -26.16
C SER A 287 53.85 1.05 -25.13
N LYS A 288 52.97 0.18 -25.47
CA LYS A 288 52.92 -1.09 -26.23
C LYS A 288 53.65 -2.28 -25.65
N GLU A 289 52.92 -3.41 -25.76
CA GLU A 289 53.35 -4.81 -25.87
C GLU A 289 53.53 -5.58 -24.55
N ASP A 290 53.23 -6.81 -24.35
CA ASP A 290 52.98 -7.95 -25.26
C ASP A 290 52.32 -9.14 -24.54
N LYS A 291 51.85 -10.05 -25.35
CA LYS A 291 51.27 -11.37 -25.10
C LYS A 291 52.12 -12.31 -24.28
N SER A 292 51.51 -13.23 -23.57
CA SER A 292 51.74 -14.66 -23.77
C SER A 292 50.74 -15.55 -22.98
N ALA A 293 50.23 -16.53 -23.68
CA ALA A 293 49.43 -17.64 -23.21
C ALA A 293 50.28 -18.67 -22.43
N ILE A 294 49.70 -19.41 -21.52
CA ILE A 294 49.90 -20.86 -21.31
C ILE A 294 48.78 -21.46 -20.40
N THR A 295 48.28 -22.49 -20.87
CA THR A 295 47.32 -23.55 -20.57
C THR A 295 47.24 -24.15 -19.17
N LYS A 296 45.98 -24.53 -18.86
CA LYS A 296 45.44 -25.77 -18.20
C LYS A 296 45.77 -26.07 -16.73
N ALA A 297 44.71 -26.12 -15.93
CA ALA A 297 44.24 -27.36 -15.28
C ALA A 297 42.91 -27.18 -14.55
N LYS A 298 42.00 -28.12 -14.78
CA LYS A 298 40.69 -28.29 -14.16
C LYS A 298 40.84 -28.58 -12.67
N LYS A 299 40.02 -27.88 -11.78
CA LYS A 299 39.47 -28.51 -10.58
C LYS A 299 38.09 -27.90 -10.28
N LYS A 300 37.05 -28.77 -10.33
CA LYS A 300 35.68 -28.48 -9.94
C LYS A 300 35.59 -28.19 -8.44
N GLY A 301 35.15 -26.99 -8.10
CA GLY A 301 34.71 -26.65 -6.77
C GLY A 301 33.41 -25.84 -6.86
N LYS A 302 32.27 -26.50 -6.60
CA LYS A 302 30.97 -25.83 -6.51
C LYS A 302 30.92 -24.92 -5.27
N LYS A 303 31.27 -23.65 -5.42
CA LYS A 303 30.92 -22.61 -4.44
C LYS A 303 29.52 -22.08 -4.76
N LYS A 304 28.54 -22.46 -3.93
CA LYS A 304 27.23 -21.80 -3.89
C LYS A 304 27.44 -20.33 -3.56
N LYS A 305 27.35 -19.44 -4.53
CA LYS A 305 27.22 -18.00 -4.31
C LYS A 305 25.86 -17.77 -3.63
N LYS A 306 25.84 -17.48 -2.32
CA LYS A 306 24.72 -16.82 -1.66
C LYS A 306 24.51 -15.47 -2.36
N LYS A 307 23.46 -15.34 -3.16
CA LYS A 307 22.99 -14.05 -3.65
C LYS A 307 22.53 -13.26 -2.42
N SER A 308 23.31 -12.29 -1.99
CA SER A 308 22.83 -11.27 -1.06
C SER A 308 21.65 -10.57 -1.72
N ALA A 309 20.47 -10.71 -1.12
CA ALA A 309 19.30 -9.97 -1.55
C ALA A 309 19.60 -8.48 -1.32
N LYS A 310 19.87 -7.74 -2.39
CA LYS A 310 19.91 -6.28 -2.36
C LYS A 310 18.55 -5.82 -1.82
N LYS A 311 18.51 -5.22 -0.63
CA LYS A 311 17.32 -4.54 -0.11
C LYS A 311 16.92 -3.52 -1.18
N LYS A 312 15.79 -3.76 -1.85
CA LYS A 312 15.20 -2.76 -2.76
C LYS A 312 14.87 -1.55 -1.90
N VAL A 313 15.48 -0.43 -2.19
CA VAL A 313 15.11 0.87 -1.62
C VAL A 313 13.65 1.06 -2.00
N LYS A 314 12.76 1.12 -1.01
CA LYS A 314 11.35 1.42 -1.25
C LYS A 314 11.28 2.90 -1.61
N LEU A 315 10.97 3.20 -2.85
CA LEU A 315 10.63 4.55 -3.28
C LEU A 315 9.39 5.02 -2.51
N PRO A 316 9.28 6.33 -2.21
CA PRO A 316 8.08 6.88 -1.59
C PRO A 316 6.85 6.58 -2.46
N PRO A 317 5.65 6.45 -1.85
CA PRO A 317 4.42 6.27 -2.61
C PRO A 317 4.23 7.41 -3.62
N ARG A 318 3.76 7.06 -4.81
CA ARG A 318 3.42 8.05 -5.84
C ARG A 318 2.10 8.70 -5.43
N VAL A 319 1.99 10.01 -5.58
CA VAL A 319 0.76 10.77 -5.39
C VAL A 319 0.17 11.06 -6.76
N GLY A 320 -1.13 10.89 -6.91
CA GLY A 320 -1.85 11.15 -8.16
C GLY A 320 -2.68 9.96 -8.64
N PRO A 321 -3.16 9.96 -9.86
CA PRO A 321 -4.14 9.01 -10.39
C PRO A 321 -3.56 7.62 -10.68
N TRP A 322 -2.79 7.06 -9.76
CA TRP A 322 -2.09 5.79 -9.92
C TRP A 322 -2.92 4.61 -9.39
N ILE A 323 -4.18 4.53 -9.78
CA ILE A 323 -5.09 3.50 -9.28
C ILE A 323 -4.68 2.12 -9.81
N GLU A 324 -4.49 1.17 -8.90
CA GLU A 324 -4.16 -0.22 -9.19
C GLU A 324 -5.38 -1.13 -9.13
N LYS A 325 -6.29 -0.87 -8.18
CA LYS A 325 -7.50 -1.68 -7.98
C LYS A 325 -8.71 -0.82 -7.70
N ILE A 326 -9.81 -1.14 -8.39
CA ILE A 326 -11.14 -0.55 -8.21
C ILE A 326 -12.12 -1.69 -8.00
N HIS A 327 -12.77 -1.73 -6.85
CA HIS A 327 -13.86 -2.65 -6.55
C HIS A 327 -15.13 -1.85 -6.35
N ILE A 328 -16.10 -2.05 -7.20
CA ILE A 328 -17.41 -1.39 -7.22
C ILE A 328 -18.51 -2.41 -7.51
N ALA A 329 -18.37 -3.63 -6.98
CA ALA A 329 -19.39 -4.65 -7.10
C ALA A 329 -20.67 -4.23 -6.35
N ASN A 330 -21.84 -4.61 -6.88
CA ASN A 330 -23.13 -4.33 -6.25
C ASN A 330 -23.32 -2.84 -5.89
N ASN A 331 -23.19 -1.95 -6.89
CA ASN A 331 -23.32 -0.50 -6.72
C ASN A 331 -24.49 0.12 -7.47
N GLY A 332 -25.43 -0.69 -7.99
CA GLY A 332 -26.59 -0.18 -8.75
C GLY A 332 -26.20 0.36 -10.12
N ILE A 333 -25.09 -0.11 -10.72
CA ILE A 333 -24.75 0.26 -12.11
C ILE A 333 -25.69 -0.49 -13.04
N ASP A 334 -26.83 0.13 -13.34
CA ASP A 334 -27.90 -0.46 -14.14
C ASP A 334 -28.66 0.61 -14.93
N ALA A 335 -29.75 0.21 -15.60
CA ALA A 335 -30.57 1.07 -16.43
C ALA A 335 -31.74 1.74 -15.70
N HIS A 336 -31.79 1.66 -14.36
CA HIS A 336 -32.92 2.15 -13.58
C HIS A 336 -32.77 3.60 -13.12
N GLY A 337 -31.55 4.11 -13.06
CA GLY A 337 -31.26 5.49 -12.63
C GLY A 337 -31.46 6.55 -13.71
N PRO A 338 -31.07 7.80 -13.43
CA PRO A 338 -31.07 8.89 -14.39
C PRO A 338 -30.27 8.53 -15.65
N GLY A 339 -30.80 8.85 -16.85
CA GLY A 339 -30.17 8.49 -18.12
C GLY A 339 -30.52 7.10 -18.65
N SER A 340 -31.33 6.31 -17.93
CA SER A 340 -31.90 5.04 -18.38
C SER A 340 -30.89 4.06 -18.99
N ASN A 341 -31.23 3.46 -20.12
CA ASN A 341 -30.44 2.44 -20.80
C ASN A 341 -29.05 2.89 -21.28
N LEU A 342 -28.80 4.19 -21.39
CA LEU A 342 -27.49 4.71 -21.82
C LEU A 342 -26.48 4.85 -20.69
N SER A 343 -26.93 5.03 -19.46
CA SER A 343 -26.05 5.29 -18.31
C SER A 343 -25.02 4.17 -18.06
N PRO A 344 -25.39 2.87 -18.07
CA PRO A 344 -24.40 1.81 -17.94
C PRO A 344 -23.37 1.79 -19.07
N VAL A 345 -23.81 2.10 -20.32
CA VAL A 345 -22.91 2.14 -21.47
C VAL A 345 -21.92 3.29 -21.33
N MET A 346 -22.39 4.48 -20.92
CA MET A 346 -21.52 5.64 -20.68
C MET A 346 -20.50 5.37 -19.57
N CYS A 347 -20.94 4.75 -18.49
CA CYS A 347 -20.07 4.31 -17.42
C CYS A 347 -18.96 3.36 -17.93
N MET A 348 -19.34 2.35 -18.74
CA MET A 348 -18.39 1.39 -19.30
C MET A 348 -17.45 2.01 -20.34
N ARG A 349 -17.88 3.05 -21.08
CA ARG A 349 -16.99 3.81 -21.98
C ARG A 349 -15.90 4.56 -21.22
N LEU A 350 -16.21 5.15 -20.08
CA LEU A 350 -15.19 5.79 -19.24
C LEU A 350 -14.23 4.74 -18.64
N LEU A 351 -14.75 3.61 -18.20
CA LEU A 351 -13.90 2.49 -17.79
C LEU A 351 -13.03 1.96 -18.93
N ARG A 352 -13.56 1.87 -20.17
CA ARG A 352 -12.77 1.54 -21.36
C ARG A 352 -11.60 2.50 -21.52
N LYS A 353 -11.84 3.81 -21.45
CA LYS A 353 -10.79 4.83 -21.54
C LYS A 353 -9.72 4.59 -20.47
N LEU A 354 -10.08 4.35 -19.21
CA LEU A 354 -9.16 4.06 -18.12
C LEU A 354 -8.38 2.75 -18.35
N ILE A 355 -9.06 1.67 -18.76
CA ILE A 355 -8.46 0.36 -19.03
C ILE A 355 -7.45 0.43 -20.16
N THR A 356 -7.78 1.14 -21.24
CA THR A 356 -6.93 1.23 -22.43
C THR A 356 -5.65 2.03 -22.17
N HIS A 357 -5.70 3.07 -21.34
CA HIS A 357 -4.60 4.02 -21.20
C HIS A 357 -3.77 3.87 -19.91
N SER A 358 -4.35 3.38 -18.80
CA SER A 358 -3.63 3.25 -17.53
C SER A 358 -2.62 2.11 -17.53
N ASP A 359 -1.35 2.37 -17.25
CA ASP A 359 -0.29 1.35 -17.12
C ASP A 359 -0.21 0.70 -15.72
N CYS A 360 -0.75 1.35 -14.71
CA CYS A 360 -0.73 0.88 -13.32
C CYS A 360 -1.93 0.00 -12.94
N LEU A 361 -3.05 0.07 -13.68
CA LEU A 361 -4.28 -0.65 -13.37
C LEU A 361 -4.08 -2.17 -13.44
N LYS A 362 -4.49 -2.89 -12.39
CA LYS A 362 -4.32 -4.33 -12.21
C LYS A 362 -5.62 -5.10 -12.07
N GLU A 363 -6.62 -4.51 -11.42
CA GLU A 363 -7.87 -5.20 -11.09
C GLU A 363 -9.06 -4.24 -11.09
N ILE A 364 -10.17 -4.69 -11.70
CA ILE A 364 -11.50 -4.05 -11.59
C ILE A 364 -12.52 -5.14 -11.24
N ASP A 365 -13.36 -4.87 -10.26
CA ASP A 365 -14.49 -5.70 -9.87
C ASP A 365 -15.80 -4.97 -10.10
N LEU A 366 -16.63 -5.52 -10.97
CA LEU A 366 -17.96 -5.04 -11.36
C LEU A 366 -19.04 -6.11 -11.10
N GLU A 367 -18.74 -7.16 -10.32
CA GLU A 367 -19.72 -8.22 -10.05
C GLU A 367 -21.01 -7.64 -9.48
N HIS A 368 -22.13 -8.32 -9.69
CA HIS A 368 -23.44 -7.91 -9.19
C HIS A 368 -24.01 -6.57 -9.70
N ASN A 369 -23.45 -6.00 -10.77
CA ASN A 369 -24.01 -4.87 -11.49
C ASN A 369 -24.68 -5.33 -12.79
N LEU A 370 -25.63 -4.53 -13.34
CA LEU A 370 -26.39 -4.87 -14.55
C LEU A 370 -25.92 -4.04 -15.75
N ILE A 371 -24.66 -4.19 -16.13
CA ILE A 371 -24.03 -3.40 -17.20
C ILE A 371 -24.55 -3.71 -18.62
N GLY A 372 -25.29 -4.81 -18.77
CA GLY A 372 -25.86 -5.24 -20.05
C GLY A 372 -24.84 -5.69 -21.10
N ASP A 373 -25.35 -6.10 -22.28
CA ASP A 373 -24.49 -6.60 -23.35
C ASP A 373 -23.66 -5.50 -24.03
N LEU A 374 -24.24 -4.30 -24.21
CA LEU A 374 -23.52 -3.16 -24.79
C LEU A 374 -22.34 -2.73 -23.87
N GLY A 375 -22.58 -2.61 -22.56
CA GLY A 375 -21.51 -2.34 -21.60
C GLY A 375 -20.44 -3.43 -21.58
N GLY A 376 -20.86 -4.70 -21.67
CA GLY A 376 -19.94 -5.82 -21.79
C GLY A 376 -19.04 -5.77 -23.03
N ARG A 377 -19.58 -5.31 -24.18
CA ARG A 377 -18.79 -5.11 -25.42
C ARG A 377 -17.76 -4.00 -25.26
N GLU A 378 -18.11 -2.86 -24.66
CA GLU A 378 -17.17 -1.76 -24.39
C GLU A 378 -15.99 -2.26 -23.52
N LEU A 379 -16.24 -3.07 -22.50
CA LEU A 379 -15.19 -3.67 -21.69
C LEU A 379 -14.33 -4.69 -22.45
N LEU A 380 -14.94 -5.48 -23.34
CA LEU A 380 -14.21 -6.43 -24.17
C LEU A 380 -13.26 -5.71 -25.14
N GLU A 381 -13.75 -4.65 -25.81
CA GLU A 381 -12.92 -3.81 -26.67
C GLU A 381 -11.77 -3.18 -25.88
N ALA A 382 -12.03 -2.67 -24.66
CA ALA A 382 -11.00 -2.14 -23.78
C ALA A 382 -9.85 -3.14 -23.51
N LEU A 383 -10.20 -4.41 -23.27
CA LEU A 383 -9.21 -5.47 -23.06
C LEU A 383 -8.41 -5.79 -24.31
N MET A 384 -9.03 -5.70 -25.48
CA MET A 384 -8.36 -5.88 -26.77
C MET A 384 -7.40 -4.73 -27.06
N ASP A 385 -7.90 -3.48 -26.98
CA ASP A 385 -7.10 -2.26 -27.16
C ASP A 385 -5.87 -2.24 -26.22
N ARG A 386 -6.08 -2.61 -24.94
CA ARG A 386 -5.01 -2.71 -23.94
C ARG A 386 -3.94 -3.72 -24.35
N LYS A 387 -4.35 -4.86 -24.90
CA LYS A 387 -3.43 -5.90 -25.39
C LYS A 387 -2.62 -5.40 -26.58
N GLU A 388 -3.26 -4.69 -27.53
CA GLU A 388 -2.60 -4.07 -28.68
C GLU A 388 -1.61 -3.01 -28.26
N ALA A 389 -1.94 -2.20 -27.26
CA ALA A 389 -1.04 -1.23 -26.63
C ALA A 389 0.11 -1.88 -25.83
N LYS A 390 0.18 -3.22 -25.76
CA LYS A 390 1.18 -4.00 -25.03
C LYS A 390 1.27 -3.67 -23.52
N LEU A 391 0.17 -3.22 -22.95
CA LEU A 391 0.07 -2.99 -21.52
C LEU A 391 -0.12 -4.32 -20.75
N THR A 392 0.16 -4.30 -19.46
CA THR A 392 -0.04 -5.48 -18.60
C THR A 392 -1.49 -5.89 -18.54
N SER A 393 -1.81 -7.19 -18.60
CA SER A 393 -3.17 -7.69 -18.45
C SER A 393 -3.75 -7.32 -17.09
N ILE A 394 -5.03 -6.97 -17.07
CA ILE A 394 -5.78 -6.71 -15.84
C ILE A 394 -6.67 -7.89 -15.48
N LYS A 395 -7.04 -7.99 -14.20
CA LYS A 395 -8.07 -8.88 -13.73
C LYS A 395 -9.39 -8.13 -13.71
N LEU A 396 -10.33 -8.56 -14.55
CA LEU A 396 -11.67 -8.00 -14.64
C LEU A 396 -12.70 -9.03 -14.19
N ARG A 397 -13.54 -8.68 -13.22
CA ARG A 397 -14.69 -9.45 -12.80
C ARG A 397 -15.96 -8.71 -13.15
N THR A 398 -16.97 -9.42 -13.63
CA THR A 398 -18.27 -8.85 -14.01
C THR A 398 -19.38 -9.89 -13.89
N THR A 399 -20.62 -9.44 -13.88
CA THR A 399 -21.80 -10.31 -13.86
C THR A 399 -21.97 -11.05 -15.19
N HIS A 400 -22.62 -12.20 -15.16
CA HIS A 400 -22.98 -13.00 -16.34
C HIS A 400 -24.26 -12.53 -17.06
N ARG A 401 -24.92 -11.47 -16.56
CA ARG A 401 -26.18 -10.93 -17.14
C ARG A 401 -25.92 -10.12 -18.42
N MET A 402 -25.41 -10.80 -19.44
CA MET A 402 -25.13 -10.28 -20.78
C MET A 402 -25.12 -11.45 -21.77
N ASN A 403 -24.90 -11.19 -23.06
CA ASN A 403 -24.75 -12.27 -24.05
C ASN A 403 -23.65 -13.24 -23.64
N SER A 404 -23.93 -14.56 -23.76
CA SER A 404 -23.00 -15.61 -23.34
C SER A 404 -21.65 -15.57 -24.04
N THR A 405 -21.63 -15.16 -25.31
CA THR A 405 -20.39 -15.00 -26.09
C THR A 405 -19.56 -13.83 -25.58
N THR A 406 -20.21 -12.67 -25.31
CA THR A 406 -19.56 -11.51 -24.73
C THR A 406 -18.96 -11.85 -23.38
N PHE A 407 -19.73 -12.50 -22.49
CA PHE A 407 -19.26 -12.93 -21.17
C PHE A 407 -18.09 -13.90 -21.25
N ALA A 408 -18.18 -14.93 -22.10
CA ALA A 408 -17.10 -15.91 -22.28
C ALA A 408 -15.78 -15.25 -22.74
N ASN A 409 -15.88 -14.27 -23.65
CA ASN A 409 -14.72 -13.51 -24.11
C ASN A 409 -14.15 -12.58 -23.03
N LEU A 410 -14.99 -11.92 -22.24
CA LEU A 410 -14.53 -11.13 -21.08
C LEU A 410 -13.76 -11.99 -20.07
N VAL A 411 -14.28 -13.15 -19.71
CA VAL A 411 -13.60 -14.10 -18.81
C VAL A 411 -12.28 -14.59 -19.40
N LYS A 412 -12.21 -14.81 -20.71
CA LYS A 412 -11.01 -15.26 -21.41
C LYS A 412 -9.92 -14.18 -21.43
N HIS A 413 -10.26 -12.94 -21.68
CA HIS A 413 -9.31 -11.83 -21.84
C HIS A 413 -9.04 -11.07 -20.54
N GLY A 414 -10.01 -11.02 -19.62
CA GLY A 414 -9.90 -10.33 -18.32
C GLY A 414 -9.17 -11.09 -17.22
N GLY A 415 -8.48 -12.21 -17.53
CA GLY A 415 -7.68 -12.95 -16.55
C GLY A 415 -8.46 -13.54 -15.36
N GLY A 416 -9.79 -13.39 -15.34
CA GLY A 416 -10.68 -13.90 -14.32
C GLY A 416 -10.94 -15.39 -14.51
N MET A 417 -10.63 -16.17 -13.48
CA MET A 417 -10.80 -17.64 -13.38
C MET A 417 -9.81 -18.52 -14.13
N LYS A 418 -8.55 -18.46 -13.76
CA LYS A 418 -7.74 -19.67 -13.83
C LYS A 418 -8.30 -20.66 -12.81
N LYS A 419 -9.22 -21.55 -13.22
CA LYS A 419 -9.55 -22.76 -12.45
C LYS A 419 -8.22 -23.38 -12.10
N LYS A 420 -7.89 -23.51 -10.81
CA LYS A 420 -6.76 -24.35 -10.38
C LYS A 420 -7.00 -25.73 -10.97
N ALA A 421 -6.27 -26.07 -12.02
CA ALA A 421 -6.30 -27.42 -12.57
C ALA A 421 -5.97 -28.35 -11.40
N LYS A 422 -6.96 -29.14 -10.95
CA LYS A 422 -6.74 -30.22 -10.00
C LYS A 422 -5.62 -31.06 -10.63
N LYS A 423 -4.42 -31.07 -10.06
CA LYS A 423 -3.38 -32.03 -10.39
C LYS A 423 -4.02 -33.39 -10.23
N ARG A 424 -4.39 -34.02 -11.35
CA ARG A 424 -4.76 -35.43 -11.37
C ARG A 424 -3.56 -36.18 -10.82
N GLY A 425 -3.70 -36.72 -9.62
CA GLY A 425 -2.72 -37.62 -9.03
C GLY A 425 -2.46 -38.76 -10.01
N LYS A 426 -1.20 -38.97 -10.36
CA LYS A 426 -0.80 -40.14 -11.09
C LYS A 426 -1.25 -41.39 -10.31
N PRO A 427 -1.95 -42.34 -10.92
CA PRO A 427 -2.30 -43.58 -10.24
C PRO A 427 -1.01 -44.30 -9.84
N GLY A 428 -0.88 -44.56 -8.53
CA GLY A 428 0.23 -45.31 -7.99
C GLY A 428 0.29 -46.73 -8.65
N LYS A 429 1.43 -47.07 -9.23
CA LYS A 429 1.73 -48.42 -9.63
C LYS A 429 1.75 -49.31 -8.37
N LYS A 430 0.73 -50.17 -8.23
CA LYS A 430 0.81 -51.30 -7.30
C LYS A 430 1.96 -52.20 -7.77
N ARG A 431 2.97 -52.39 -6.94
CA ARG A 431 3.89 -53.52 -7.05
C ARG A 431 3.20 -54.75 -6.45
N ILE A 432 3.14 -55.79 -7.23
CA ILE A 432 2.84 -57.17 -6.85
C ILE A 432 4.09 -57.71 -6.13
#